data_1cae589ba786b30453b93fb703710970
#
_entry.id   1cae589ba786b30453b93fb703710970
#
_cell.length_a   1.000
_cell.length_b   1.000
_cell.length_c   1.000
_cell.angle_alpha   90.00
_cell.angle_beta   90.00
_cell.angle_gamma   90.00
#
_symmetry.space_group_name_H-M   'P 1'
#
loop_
_entity.id
_entity.type
_entity.pdbx_description
1 polymer ?
#
loop_
_entity_poly.entity_id
_entity_poly.type
_entity_poly.pdbx_seq_one_letter_code
_entity_poly.pdbx_strand_id
1 'polypeptide(L)'
;FYGDANFEEMWEGCLKKKLKPMPAFPTIDGKPGRFLFKKWTSWWVEAGSSMDAGKDARKNNLRVMRFAEVLFLHAEACLQTGDISGAMADINRIRVRAGLAEKQIGDVNAAWDELRHQKLLEFCGENLRWYDLIRWYNANELKAYLMNITAFEAKHMYLPIPQSEVDANHALEQKEDWR
;
A
#
# COMPACT_ATOMS: atom_id res chain seq x y z
N PHE A 1 -6.43 -10.19 0.00
CA PHE A 1 -5.69 -11.28 0.65
C PHE A 1 -6.42 -12.59 0.39
N TYR A 2 -5.67 -13.68 0.20
CA TYR A 2 -6.23 -15.03 0.20
C TYR A 2 -6.21 -15.58 1.62
N GLY A 3 -7.35 -16.07 2.09
CA GLY A 3 -7.41 -16.90 3.28
C GLY A 3 -6.83 -18.30 3.02
N ASP A 4 -6.77 -19.13 4.05
CA ASP A 4 -6.15 -20.45 3.98
C ASP A 4 -6.69 -21.33 2.84
N ALA A 5 -8.00 -21.37 2.64
CA ALA A 5 -8.64 -22.17 1.58
C ALA A 5 -8.20 -21.70 0.17
N ASN A 6 -8.16 -20.40 -0.05
CA ASN A 6 -7.70 -19.83 -1.35
C ASN A 6 -6.21 -20.06 -1.57
N PHE A 7 -5.42 -20.12 -0.51
CA PHE A 7 -4.00 -20.44 -0.60
C PHE A 7 -3.79 -21.89 -1.04
N GLU A 8 -4.49 -22.83 -0.44
CA GLU A 8 -4.39 -24.25 -0.81
C GLU A 8 -4.80 -24.48 -2.26
N GLU A 9 -5.90 -23.88 -2.72
CA GLU A 9 -6.32 -23.94 -4.12
C GLU A 9 -5.27 -23.39 -5.06
N MET A 10 -4.68 -22.22 -4.74
CA MET A 10 -3.62 -21.64 -5.49
C MET A 10 -2.37 -22.53 -5.51
N TRP A 11 -2.01 -23.09 -4.36
CA TRP A 11 -0.86 -23.96 -4.21
C TRP A 11 -1.01 -25.25 -5.02
N GLU A 12 -2.17 -25.89 -4.95
CA GLU A 12 -2.48 -27.03 -5.80
C GLU A 12 -2.41 -26.72 -7.28
N GLY A 13 -2.91 -25.54 -7.68
CA GLY A 13 -2.81 -25.07 -9.06
C GLY A 13 -1.36 -24.92 -9.51
N CYS A 14 -0.48 -24.41 -8.65
CA CYS A 14 0.95 -24.30 -8.92
C CYS A 14 1.61 -25.69 -9.05
N LEU A 15 1.29 -26.62 -8.15
CA LEU A 15 1.83 -27.97 -8.18
C LEU A 15 1.40 -28.75 -9.44
N LYS A 16 0.12 -28.67 -9.80
CA LYS A 16 -0.42 -29.30 -11.03
C LYS A 16 0.26 -28.79 -12.30
N LYS A 17 0.69 -27.53 -12.30
CA LYS A 17 1.43 -26.92 -13.43
C LYS A 17 2.94 -27.13 -13.37
N LYS A 18 3.46 -27.92 -12.43
CA LYS A 18 4.91 -28.13 -12.21
C LYS A 18 5.68 -26.82 -12.00
N LEU A 19 5.03 -25.81 -11.45
CA LEU A 19 5.68 -24.55 -11.10
C LEU A 19 6.55 -24.76 -9.87
N LYS A 20 7.66 -24.02 -9.77
CA LYS A 20 8.51 -24.10 -8.59
C LYS A 20 7.70 -23.68 -7.37
N PRO A 21 7.79 -24.42 -6.24
CA PRO A 21 7.17 -24.00 -5.00
C PRO A 21 7.64 -22.60 -4.64
N MET A 22 6.71 -21.76 -4.21
CA MET A 22 7.09 -20.48 -3.64
C MET A 22 7.96 -20.71 -2.41
N PRO A 23 8.97 -19.86 -2.17
CA PRO A 23 9.79 -19.99 -0.96
C PRO A 23 8.88 -19.96 0.27
N ALA A 24 9.23 -20.73 1.28
CA ALA A 24 8.49 -20.74 2.54
C ALA A 24 8.31 -19.30 3.06
N PHE A 25 7.06 -18.89 3.26
CA PHE A 25 6.78 -17.59 3.85
C PHE A 25 7.29 -17.56 5.29
N PRO A 26 7.76 -16.40 5.77
CA PRO A 26 8.12 -16.27 7.17
C PRO A 26 6.93 -16.66 8.05
N THR A 27 7.20 -17.38 9.11
CA THR A 27 6.18 -17.74 10.10
C THR A 27 5.71 -16.48 10.82
N ILE A 28 4.40 -16.29 10.87
CA ILE A 28 3.75 -15.26 11.70
C ILE A 28 3.08 -16.03 12.85
N ASP A 29 3.46 -15.71 14.08
CA ASP A 29 2.97 -16.39 15.31
C ASP A 29 3.13 -17.94 15.27
N GLY A 30 4.27 -18.40 14.75
CA GLY A 30 4.58 -19.83 14.65
C GLY A 30 3.79 -20.58 13.56
N LYS A 31 2.96 -19.90 12.78
CA LYS A 31 2.24 -20.47 11.64
C LYS A 31 2.83 -19.98 10.32
N PRO A 32 2.90 -20.82 9.27
CA PRO A 32 3.34 -20.36 7.96
C PRO A 32 2.49 -19.17 7.52
N GLY A 33 3.11 -18.05 7.13
CA GLY A 33 2.41 -16.89 6.58
C GLY A 33 1.70 -17.28 5.28
N ARG A 34 0.37 -17.34 5.31
CA ARG A 34 -0.46 -17.89 4.24
C ARG A 34 -1.24 -16.83 3.47
N PHE A 35 -0.74 -15.58 3.41
CA PHE A 35 -1.44 -14.52 2.70
C PHE A 35 -0.65 -14.03 1.49
N LEU A 36 -1.32 -13.99 0.36
CA LEU A 36 -0.80 -13.46 -0.90
C LEU A 36 -1.66 -12.30 -1.37
N PHE A 37 -1.02 -11.32 -2.01
CA PHE A 37 -1.74 -10.24 -2.65
C PHE A 37 -2.38 -10.73 -3.95
N LYS A 38 -3.67 -11.06 -3.91
CA LYS A 38 -4.46 -11.43 -5.09
C LYS A 38 -4.29 -10.43 -6.23
N LYS A 39 -4.22 -9.15 -5.90
CA LYS A 39 -4.13 -8.05 -6.84
C LYS A 39 -2.90 -8.13 -7.77
N TRP A 40 -1.80 -8.69 -7.29
CA TRP A 40 -0.53 -8.76 -8.02
C TRP A 40 -0.28 -10.12 -8.66
N THR A 41 -1.22 -11.06 -8.54
CA THR A 41 -1.11 -12.39 -9.11
C THR A 41 -2.09 -12.53 -10.28
N SER A 42 -1.69 -13.25 -11.33
CA SER A 42 -2.52 -13.50 -12.52
C SER A 42 -3.05 -14.92 -12.60
N TRP A 43 -2.65 -15.81 -11.70
CA TRP A 43 -2.98 -17.23 -11.80
C TRP A 43 -4.49 -17.51 -11.78
N TRP A 44 -5.27 -16.66 -11.14
CA TRP A 44 -6.73 -16.78 -10.99
C TRP A 44 -7.51 -16.21 -12.18
N VAL A 45 -6.84 -15.45 -13.07
CA VAL A 45 -7.50 -14.81 -14.24
C VAL A 45 -7.53 -15.74 -15.44
N GLU A 46 -6.51 -16.57 -15.61
CA GLU A 46 -6.41 -17.51 -16.71
C GLU A 46 -5.86 -18.84 -16.22
N ALA A 47 -6.73 -19.86 -16.16
CA ALA A 47 -6.27 -21.25 -16.02
C ALA A 47 -5.49 -21.62 -17.28
N GLY A 48 -4.20 -21.36 -17.31
CA GLY A 48 -3.34 -21.56 -18.50
C GLY A 48 -2.41 -20.40 -18.81
N SER A 49 -2.62 -19.20 -18.23
CA SER A 49 -1.61 -18.18 -18.31
C SER A 49 -0.39 -18.67 -17.57
N SER A 50 0.67 -18.93 -18.31
CA SER A 50 1.92 -19.35 -17.75
C SER A 50 2.36 -18.32 -16.72
N MET A 51 2.54 -18.76 -15.48
CA MET A 51 3.50 -18.12 -14.60
C MET A 51 4.90 -18.43 -15.15
N ASP A 52 5.08 -18.26 -16.45
CA ASP A 52 6.39 -18.31 -17.08
C ASP A 52 7.16 -17.11 -16.54
N ALA A 53 7.85 -17.39 -15.46
CA ALA A 53 8.64 -16.46 -14.67
C ALA A 53 9.85 -15.88 -15.44
N GLY A 54 9.87 -16.02 -16.73
CA GLY A 54 11.02 -15.68 -17.55
C GLY A 54 10.84 -14.48 -18.48
N LYS A 55 9.64 -13.99 -18.67
CA LYS A 55 9.43 -12.89 -19.61
C LYS A 55 8.31 -11.97 -19.11
N ASP A 56 8.56 -10.72 -19.08
CA ASP A 56 7.78 -9.55 -18.62
C ASP A 56 6.32 -9.40 -19.11
N ALA A 57 5.66 -10.48 -19.45
CA ALA A 57 4.30 -10.49 -19.97
C ALA A 57 3.27 -10.72 -18.86
N ARG A 58 3.37 -10.00 -17.75
CA ARG A 58 2.22 -9.91 -16.83
C ARG A 58 1.15 -9.09 -17.53
N LYS A 59 0.05 -9.73 -17.88
CA LYS A 59 -1.12 -9.04 -18.47
C LYS A 59 -1.84 -8.12 -17.47
N ASN A 60 -1.37 -8.04 -16.25
CA ASN A 60 -1.91 -7.18 -15.23
C ASN A 60 -1.37 -5.76 -15.40
N ASN A 61 -2.25 -4.83 -15.67
CA ASN A 61 -1.89 -3.42 -15.73
C ASN A 61 -1.39 -2.92 -14.36
N LEU A 62 -0.33 -2.13 -14.36
CA LEU A 62 0.06 -1.36 -13.20
C LEU A 62 -1.01 -0.29 -12.96
N ARG A 63 -1.69 -0.38 -11.81
CA ARG A 63 -2.68 0.62 -11.42
C ARG A 63 -1.97 1.76 -10.69
N VAL A 64 -1.79 2.88 -11.36
CA VAL A 64 -1.16 4.07 -10.78
C VAL A 64 -2.13 4.78 -9.82
N MET A 65 -3.39 4.91 -10.22
CA MET A 65 -4.46 5.51 -9.42
C MET A 65 -5.76 4.74 -9.63
N ARG A 66 -6.60 4.70 -8.63
CA ARG A 66 -7.94 4.11 -8.73
C ARG A 66 -8.97 4.98 -8.01
N PHE A 67 -10.24 4.78 -8.33
CA PHE A 67 -11.32 5.66 -7.85
C PHE A 67 -11.39 5.78 -6.32
N ALA A 68 -11.03 4.72 -5.58
CA ALA A 68 -10.95 4.78 -4.13
C ALA A 68 -9.96 5.86 -3.64
N GLU A 69 -8.85 6.10 -4.36
CA GLU A 69 -7.92 7.16 -4.01
C GLU A 69 -8.52 8.54 -4.24
N VAL A 70 -9.27 8.72 -5.32
CA VAL A 70 -10.00 9.99 -5.57
C VAL A 70 -10.98 10.28 -4.44
N LEU A 71 -11.72 9.27 -3.96
CA LEU A 71 -12.63 9.43 -2.82
C LEU A 71 -11.88 9.84 -1.55
N PHE A 72 -10.74 9.21 -1.25
CA PHE A 72 -9.95 9.60 -0.08
C PHE A 72 -9.32 10.99 -0.20
N LEU A 73 -8.86 11.38 -1.40
CA LEU A 73 -8.34 12.73 -1.62
C LEU A 73 -9.44 13.78 -1.47
N HIS A 74 -10.65 13.49 -1.94
CA HIS A 74 -11.80 14.37 -1.74
C HIS A 74 -12.19 14.42 -0.26
N ALA A 75 -12.26 13.29 0.43
CA ALA A 75 -12.51 13.25 1.86
C ALA A 75 -11.48 14.07 2.66
N GLU A 76 -10.22 13.99 2.29
CA GLU A 76 -9.14 14.77 2.88
C GLU A 76 -9.34 16.27 2.65
N ALA A 77 -9.70 16.69 1.44
CA ALA A 77 -10.02 18.09 1.13
C ALA A 77 -11.24 18.59 1.93
N CYS A 78 -12.26 17.75 2.07
CA CYS A 78 -13.43 18.05 2.91
C CYS A 78 -13.02 18.29 4.38
N LEU A 79 -12.16 17.42 4.94
CA LEU A 79 -11.67 17.60 6.32
C LEU A 79 -10.83 18.86 6.49
N GLN A 80 -10.03 19.24 5.49
CA GLN A 80 -9.25 20.48 5.50
C GLN A 80 -10.15 21.74 5.51
N THR A 81 -11.32 21.64 4.90
CA THR A 81 -12.30 22.74 4.86
C THR A 81 -13.36 22.67 5.96
N GLY A 82 -13.29 21.68 6.84
CA GLY A 82 -14.23 21.48 7.95
C GLY A 82 -15.52 20.74 7.57
N ASP A 83 -15.66 20.24 6.33
CA ASP A 83 -16.80 19.44 5.90
C ASP A 83 -16.65 17.97 6.33
N ILE A 84 -16.90 17.70 7.60
CA ILE A 84 -16.83 16.33 8.15
C ILE A 84 -17.87 15.42 7.48
N SER A 85 -19.04 15.95 7.14
CA SER A 85 -20.12 15.17 6.53
C SER A 85 -19.72 14.66 5.14
N GLY A 86 -19.16 15.53 4.29
CA GLY A 86 -18.67 15.17 2.97
C GLY A 86 -17.54 14.15 3.05
N ALA A 87 -16.61 14.33 3.96
CA ALA A 87 -15.53 13.37 4.19
C ALA A 87 -16.05 11.98 4.60
N MET A 88 -16.97 11.94 5.57
CA MET A 88 -17.54 10.68 6.05
C MET A 88 -18.39 9.98 4.99
N ALA A 89 -19.05 10.71 4.09
CA ALA A 89 -19.78 10.13 2.98
C ALA A 89 -18.84 9.33 2.06
N ASP A 90 -17.68 9.87 1.70
CA ASP A 90 -16.70 9.18 0.86
C ASP A 90 -16.05 8.00 1.58
N ILE A 91 -15.66 8.17 2.84
CA ILE A 91 -15.09 7.12 3.67
C ILE A 91 -16.08 5.95 3.80
N ASN A 92 -17.35 6.24 4.10
CA ASN A 92 -18.39 5.24 4.25
C ASN A 92 -18.70 4.51 2.94
N ARG A 93 -18.61 5.18 1.80
CA ARG A 93 -18.72 4.53 0.48
C ARG A 93 -17.69 3.41 0.29
N ILE A 94 -16.45 3.63 0.75
CA ILE A 94 -15.39 2.61 0.70
C ILE A 94 -15.67 1.52 1.71
N ARG A 95 -16.07 1.86 2.93
CA ARG A 95 -16.41 0.92 4.00
C ARG A 95 -17.54 -0.03 3.56
N VAL A 96 -18.63 0.52 3.04
CA VAL A 96 -19.79 -0.27 2.57
C VAL A 96 -19.38 -1.21 1.43
N ARG A 97 -18.57 -0.75 0.48
CA ARG A 97 -18.04 -1.61 -0.57
C ARG A 97 -17.20 -2.77 0.00
N ALA A 98 -16.47 -2.53 1.10
CA ALA A 98 -15.68 -3.54 1.79
C ALA A 98 -16.51 -4.45 2.73
N GLY A 99 -17.84 -4.28 2.78
CA GLY A 99 -18.73 -5.05 3.65
C GLY A 99 -18.76 -4.57 5.10
N LEU A 100 -18.26 -3.37 5.38
CA LEU A 100 -18.27 -2.77 6.71
C LEU A 100 -19.48 -1.83 6.87
N ALA A 101 -19.99 -1.71 8.11
CA ALA A 101 -21.02 -0.75 8.42
C ALA A 101 -20.52 0.69 8.30
N GLU A 102 -21.41 1.61 7.97
CA GLU A 102 -21.12 3.04 8.03
C GLU A 102 -20.77 3.49 9.44
N LYS A 103 -19.93 4.50 9.53
CA LYS A 103 -19.62 5.20 10.77
C LYS A 103 -20.15 6.62 10.74
N GLN A 104 -20.64 7.09 11.86
CA GLN A 104 -21.02 8.48 12.08
C GLN A 104 -19.97 9.10 13.02
N ILE A 105 -19.22 10.05 12.51
CA ILE A 105 -18.17 10.75 13.24
C ILE A 105 -18.42 12.25 13.07
N GLY A 106 -18.56 12.97 14.19
CA GLY A 106 -18.77 14.42 14.19
C GLY A 106 -17.55 15.22 14.66
N ASP A 107 -16.50 14.54 15.13
CA ASP A 107 -15.23 15.18 15.51
C ASP A 107 -14.22 15.11 14.36
N VAL A 108 -13.60 16.24 14.07
CA VAL A 108 -12.67 16.35 12.93
C VAL A 108 -11.41 15.50 13.11
N ASN A 109 -10.88 15.41 14.32
CA ASN A 109 -9.67 14.60 14.56
C ASN A 109 -9.97 13.10 14.44
N ALA A 110 -11.11 12.67 15.01
CA ALA A 110 -11.58 11.30 14.86
C ALA A 110 -11.87 10.95 13.38
N ALA A 111 -12.38 11.89 12.58
CA ALA A 111 -12.59 11.70 11.16
C ALA A 111 -11.25 11.60 10.38
N TRP A 112 -10.23 12.38 10.75
CA TRP A 112 -8.88 12.25 10.22
C TRP A 112 -8.27 10.88 10.57
N ASP A 113 -8.44 10.40 11.79
CA ASP A 113 -7.93 9.11 12.21
C ASP A 113 -8.62 7.97 11.47
N GLU A 114 -9.94 8.08 11.26
CA GLU A 114 -10.68 7.11 10.45
C GLU A 114 -10.23 7.13 8.98
N LEU A 115 -10.03 8.30 8.39
CA LEU A 115 -9.51 8.44 7.03
C LEU A 115 -8.14 7.75 6.89
N ARG A 116 -7.22 8.03 7.80
CA ARG A 116 -5.87 7.45 7.80
C ARG A 116 -5.90 5.93 7.96
N HIS A 117 -6.80 5.46 8.83
CA HIS A 117 -7.00 4.03 9.07
C HIS A 117 -7.57 3.33 7.84
N GLN A 118 -8.65 3.84 7.26
CA GLN A 118 -9.29 3.26 6.09
C GLN A 118 -8.37 3.30 4.87
N LYS A 119 -7.61 4.36 4.68
CA LYS A 119 -6.64 4.47 3.61
C LYS A 119 -5.51 3.45 3.73
N LEU A 120 -5.05 3.19 4.96
CA LEU A 120 -4.07 2.13 5.24
C LEU A 120 -4.59 0.75 4.83
N LEU A 121 -5.83 0.42 5.19
CA LEU A 121 -6.44 -0.87 4.88
C LEU A 121 -6.71 -1.04 3.38
N GLU A 122 -7.27 -0.01 2.75
CA GLU A 122 -7.68 -0.04 1.34
C GLU A 122 -6.50 -0.16 0.38
N PHE A 123 -5.38 0.49 0.69
CA PHE A 123 -4.19 0.53 -0.16
C PHE A 123 -3.03 -0.33 0.34
N CYS A 124 -3.31 -1.30 1.19
CA CYS A 124 -2.29 -2.22 1.65
C CYS A 124 -1.60 -2.90 0.45
N GLY A 125 -0.27 -2.76 0.37
CA GLY A 125 0.54 -3.31 -0.74
C GLY A 125 0.49 -2.53 -2.05
N GLU A 126 -0.07 -1.30 -2.08
CA GLU A 126 -0.13 -0.45 -3.28
C GLU A 126 0.92 0.67 -3.29
N ASN A 127 1.84 0.68 -2.35
CA ASN A 127 2.97 1.63 -2.22
C ASN A 127 2.58 3.11 -2.02
N LEU A 128 1.32 3.42 -1.66
CA LEU A 128 0.86 4.79 -1.44
C LEU A 128 1.19 5.31 -0.03
N ARG A 129 1.31 4.41 0.95
CA ARG A 129 1.39 4.77 2.37
C ARG A 129 2.53 5.72 2.72
N TRP A 130 3.72 5.53 2.13
CA TRP A 130 4.87 6.38 2.41
C TRP A 130 4.63 7.83 2.01
N TYR A 131 4.08 8.06 0.83
CA TYR A 131 3.75 9.40 0.33
C TYR A 131 2.71 10.10 1.19
N ASP A 132 1.72 9.37 1.67
CA ASP A 132 0.73 9.90 2.60
C ASP A 132 1.37 10.32 3.93
N LEU A 133 2.23 9.48 4.50
CA LEU A 133 2.92 9.78 5.76
C LEU A 133 3.81 11.02 5.66
N ILE A 134 4.59 11.14 4.59
CA ILE A 134 5.43 12.34 4.35
C ILE A 134 4.56 13.60 4.20
N ARG A 135 3.40 13.47 3.60
CA ARG A 135 2.50 14.59 3.34
C ARG A 135 1.72 15.03 4.60
N TRP A 136 1.38 14.08 5.48
CA TRP A 136 0.61 14.34 6.69
C TRP A 136 1.43 14.77 7.89
N TYR A 137 2.69 14.39 7.95
CA TYR A 137 3.54 14.59 9.11
C TYR A 137 4.83 15.32 8.77
N ASN A 138 5.28 16.19 9.67
CA ASN A 138 6.67 16.63 9.63
C ASN A 138 7.61 15.51 10.15
N ALA A 139 8.91 15.70 10.04
CA ALA A 139 9.90 14.67 10.38
C ALA A 139 9.80 14.17 11.85
N ASN A 140 9.51 15.06 12.80
CA ASN A 140 9.40 14.71 14.22
C ASN A 140 8.11 13.93 14.51
N GLU A 141 7.00 14.38 13.94
CA GLU A 141 5.71 13.69 14.06
C GLU A 141 5.75 12.32 13.39
N LEU A 142 6.36 12.22 12.20
CA LEU A 142 6.52 10.95 11.51
C LEU A 142 7.43 10.00 12.30
N LYS A 143 8.52 10.51 12.89
CA LYS A 143 9.39 9.72 13.78
C LYS A 143 8.62 9.20 14.98
N ALA A 144 7.79 10.02 15.62
CA ALA A 144 6.94 9.60 16.74
C ALA A 144 5.90 8.56 16.31
N TYR A 145 5.28 8.72 15.16
CA TYR A 145 4.34 7.76 14.58
C TYR A 145 5.01 6.41 14.24
N LEU A 146 6.24 6.46 13.73
CA LEU A 146 7.04 5.29 13.34
C LEU A 146 7.93 4.78 14.48
N MET A 147 7.61 5.06 15.73
CA MET A 147 8.45 4.82 16.91
C MET A 147 9.06 3.41 17.01
N ASN A 148 8.48 2.43 16.38
CA ASN A 148 9.00 1.05 16.30
C ASN A 148 9.85 0.78 15.05
N ILE A 149 9.98 1.75 14.13
CA ILE A 149 10.86 1.66 12.95
C ILE A 149 12.15 2.39 13.32
N THR A 150 13.11 1.66 13.85
CA THR A 150 14.34 2.18 14.45
C THR A 150 15.25 2.93 13.49
N ALA A 151 15.09 2.75 12.18
CA ALA A 151 15.95 3.32 11.15
C ALA A 151 15.45 4.64 10.54
N PHE A 152 14.34 5.23 11.04
CA PHE A 152 13.84 6.48 10.49
C PHE A 152 14.64 7.68 11.02
N GLU A 153 15.17 8.47 10.10
CA GLU A 153 15.85 9.74 10.34
C GLU A 153 15.17 10.85 9.51
N ALA A 154 15.37 12.11 9.87
CA ALA A 154 14.76 13.25 9.18
C ALA A 154 15.12 13.29 7.69
N LYS A 155 16.32 12.85 7.31
CA LYS A 155 16.74 12.76 5.90
C LYS A 155 15.83 11.87 5.06
N HIS A 156 15.18 10.87 5.66
CA HIS A 156 14.29 9.96 4.94
C HIS A 156 12.99 10.60 4.45
N MET A 157 12.69 11.84 4.88
CA MET A 157 11.61 12.64 4.28
C MET A 157 11.86 12.95 2.79
N TYR A 158 13.11 12.84 2.35
CA TYR A 158 13.52 13.08 0.97
C TYR A 158 14.40 11.94 0.48
N LEU A 159 14.18 11.52 -0.75
CA LEU A 159 15.06 10.53 -1.37
C LEU A 159 16.39 11.17 -1.77
N PRO A 160 17.50 10.41 -1.76
CA PRO A 160 18.75 10.87 -2.35
C PRO A 160 18.62 11.01 -3.87
N ILE A 161 19.43 11.85 -4.45
CA ILE A 161 19.59 11.88 -5.91
C ILE A 161 20.30 10.58 -6.32
N PRO A 162 19.80 9.85 -7.32
CA PRO A 162 20.47 8.62 -7.78
C PRO A 162 21.93 8.92 -8.15
N GLN A 163 22.85 8.05 -7.75
CA GLN A 163 24.28 8.27 -7.99
C GLN A 163 24.59 8.40 -9.49
N SER A 164 23.90 7.64 -10.34
CA SER A 164 24.02 7.75 -11.80
C SER A 164 23.73 9.15 -12.35
N GLU A 165 22.80 9.89 -11.72
CA GLU A 165 22.48 11.25 -12.13
C GLU A 165 23.56 12.25 -11.69
N VAL A 166 24.11 12.05 -10.49
CA VAL A 166 25.22 12.87 -9.97
C VAL A 166 26.47 12.65 -10.84
N ASP A 167 26.74 11.41 -11.23
CA ASP A 167 27.90 11.07 -12.06
C ASP A 167 27.76 11.60 -13.49
N ALA A 168 26.53 11.66 -14.01
CA ALA A 168 26.26 12.15 -15.35
C ALA A 168 26.24 13.70 -15.44
N ASN A 169 25.95 14.39 -14.35
CA ASN A 169 25.85 15.83 -14.31
C ASN A 169 26.66 16.42 -13.16
N HIS A 170 27.88 16.87 -13.45
CA HIS A 170 28.80 17.47 -12.47
C HIS A 170 28.29 18.76 -11.80
N ALA A 171 27.20 19.34 -12.28
CA ALA A 171 26.52 20.46 -11.61
C ALA A 171 25.54 20.03 -10.54
N LEU A 172 25.23 18.72 -10.45
CA LEU A 172 24.40 18.18 -9.38
C LEU A 172 25.25 17.82 -8.16
N GLU A 173 24.81 18.31 -7.02
CA GLU A 173 25.38 17.91 -5.74
C GLU A 173 24.36 17.10 -4.94
N GLN A 174 24.82 16.01 -4.33
CA GLN A 174 24.00 15.25 -3.41
C GLN A 174 23.62 16.12 -2.21
N LYS A 175 22.41 15.92 -1.68
CA LYS A 175 21.98 16.56 -0.41
C LYS A 175 22.96 16.21 0.70
N GLU A 176 23.22 17.18 1.58
CA GLU A 176 24.23 17.04 2.64
C GLU A 176 23.99 15.84 3.53
N ASP A 177 22.73 15.60 3.92
CA ASP A 177 22.32 14.45 4.77
C ASP A 177 22.51 13.07 4.10
N TRP A 178 22.78 13.04 2.79
CA TRP A 178 22.97 11.84 1.99
C TRP A 178 24.38 11.71 1.39
N ARG A 179 25.31 12.59 1.78
CA ARG A 179 26.73 12.55 1.40
C ARG A 179 27.52 11.51 2.17
#